data_37f906267c68d7b3012201b455d3ec81
#
_entry.id   37f906267c68d7b3012201b455d3ec81
#
_cell.length_a   1.000
_cell.length_b   1.000
_cell.length_c   1.000
_cell.angle_alpha   90.00
_cell.angle_beta   90.00
_cell.angle_gamma   90.00
#
_symmetry.space_group_name_H-M   'P 1'
#
loop_
_entity.id
_entity.type
_entity.pdbx_description
1 polymer ?
#
loop_
_entity_poly.entity_id
_entity_poly.type
_entity_poly.pdbx_seq_one_letter_code
_entity_poly.pdbx_strand_id
1 'polypeptide(L)'
;MTPEEALPILEAHSPLGETWPRHCRQVAKVAHSLAAAVADVGADVHPPRVEARALVHDIGRFKTHGPMHGWSGYLLLKRLGHPALGRGCITHWTKGRPAEEMAASPAFSESFIEKVYAALDPPDWTL
;
A
#
# COMPACT_ATOMS: atom_id res chain seq x y z
N MET A 1 2.46 -6.09 11.29
CA MET A 1 2.02 -7.28 10.55
C MET A 1 3.20 -7.95 9.89
N THR A 2 3.21 -9.27 9.88
CA THR A 2 4.25 -10.08 9.25
C THR A 2 3.84 -10.50 7.83
N PRO A 3 4.81 -10.92 6.98
CA PRO A 3 4.47 -11.48 5.67
C PRO A 3 3.54 -12.70 5.75
N GLU A 4 3.69 -13.53 6.78
CA GLU A 4 2.84 -14.71 7.01
C GLU A 4 1.38 -14.35 7.29
N GLU A 5 1.13 -13.17 7.82
CA GLU A 5 -0.23 -12.64 8.04
C GLU A 5 -0.76 -11.95 6.79
N ALA A 6 0.10 -11.26 6.03
CA ALA A 6 -0.29 -10.52 4.83
C ALA A 6 -0.57 -11.43 3.64
N LEU A 7 0.20 -12.50 3.48
CA LEU A 7 0.09 -13.39 2.32
C LEU A 7 -1.30 -14.04 2.18
N PRO A 8 -1.94 -14.56 3.24
CA PRO A 8 -3.30 -15.09 3.13
C PRO A 8 -4.33 -14.05 2.68
N ILE A 9 -4.14 -12.79 3.08
CA ILE A 9 -5.02 -11.70 2.64
C ILE A 9 -4.89 -11.49 1.13
N LEU A 10 -3.65 -11.46 0.64
CA LEU A 10 -3.39 -11.35 -0.80
C LEU A 10 -4.01 -12.53 -1.56
N GLU A 11 -3.78 -13.74 -1.09
CA GLU A 11 -4.29 -14.96 -1.75
C GLU A 11 -5.81 -15.00 -1.79
N ALA A 12 -6.48 -14.59 -0.71
CA ALA A 12 -7.94 -14.56 -0.64
C ALA A 12 -8.57 -13.58 -1.63
N HIS A 13 -7.80 -12.60 -2.11
CA HIS A 13 -8.28 -11.55 -3.02
C HIS A 13 -7.63 -11.61 -4.40
N SER A 14 -6.97 -12.72 -4.73
CA SER A 14 -6.26 -12.91 -6.00
C SER A 14 -7.13 -13.70 -6.99
N PRO A 15 -7.75 -13.03 -7.97
CA PRO A 15 -8.55 -13.74 -8.99
C PRO A 15 -7.66 -14.57 -9.90
N LEU A 16 -8.22 -15.68 -10.40
CA LEU A 16 -7.53 -16.52 -11.39
C LEU A 16 -7.27 -15.73 -12.67
N GLY A 17 -6.07 -15.90 -13.23
CA GLY A 17 -5.69 -15.29 -14.51
C GLY A 17 -5.19 -13.86 -14.42
N GLU A 18 -5.25 -13.23 -13.24
CA GLU A 18 -4.73 -11.89 -13.04
C GLU A 18 -3.22 -11.93 -12.73
N THR A 19 -2.47 -10.95 -13.25
CA THR A 19 -1.02 -10.88 -13.08
C THR A 19 -0.57 -10.04 -11.89
N TRP A 20 -1.44 -9.16 -11.38
CA TRP A 20 -1.06 -8.24 -10.31
C TRP A 20 -0.68 -8.94 -8.99
N PRO A 21 -1.26 -10.11 -8.61
CA PRO A 21 -0.78 -10.79 -7.40
C PRO A 21 0.66 -11.24 -7.48
N ARG A 22 1.10 -11.68 -8.67
CA ARG A 22 2.52 -12.02 -8.91
C ARG A 22 3.39 -10.78 -8.78
N HIS A 23 2.95 -9.64 -9.32
CA HIS A 23 3.62 -8.36 -9.17
C HIS A 23 3.80 -8.01 -7.68
N CYS A 24 2.75 -8.14 -6.87
CA CYS A 24 2.84 -7.90 -5.43
C CYS A 24 3.90 -8.76 -4.76
N ARG A 25 3.95 -10.06 -5.08
CA ARG A 25 4.95 -10.96 -4.53
C ARG A 25 6.37 -10.59 -4.96
N GLN A 26 6.55 -10.18 -6.21
CA GLN A 26 7.85 -9.77 -6.72
C GLN A 26 8.32 -8.47 -6.06
N VAL A 27 7.44 -7.48 -5.94
CA VAL A 27 7.74 -6.23 -5.25
C VAL A 27 8.10 -6.50 -3.78
N ALA A 28 7.40 -7.42 -3.12
CA ALA A 28 7.68 -7.78 -1.74
C ALA A 28 9.10 -8.34 -1.56
N LYS A 29 9.55 -9.20 -2.47
CA LYS A 29 10.92 -9.74 -2.42
C LYS A 29 11.96 -8.64 -2.57
N VAL A 30 11.79 -7.75 -3.54
CA VAL A 30 12.70 -6.63 -3.76
C VAL A 30 12.69 -5.68 -2.57
N ALA A 31 11.51 -5.35 -2.05
CA ALA A 31 11.37 -4.46 -0.90
C ALA A 31 12.05 -5.03 0.34
N HIS A 32 11.90 -6.34 0.60
CA HIS A 32 12.58 -7.01 1.71
C HIS A 32 14.10 -6.89 1.57
N SER A 33 14.64 -7.18 0.38
CA SER A 33 16.08 -7.11 0.13
C SER A 33 16.63 -5.71 0.31
N LEU A 34 15.93 -4.69 -0.18
CA LEU A 34 16.31 -3.29 0.00
C LEU A 34 16.26 -2.89 1.47
N ALA A 35 15.20 -3.27 2.17
CA ALA A 35 15.05 -2.97 3.60
C ALA A 35 16.17 -3.63 4.42
N ALA A 36 16.52 -4.87 4.12
CA ALA A 36 17.62 -5.56 4.78
C ALA A 36 18.96 -4.85 4.55
N ALA A 37 19.22 -4.41 3.33
CA ALA A 37 20.45 -3.71 2.98
C ALA A 37 20.60 -2.38 3.74
N VAL A 38 19.52 -1.59 3.84
CA VAL A 38 19.59 -0.32 4.58
C VAL A 38 19.60 -0.53 6.09
N ALA A 39 18.96 -1.58 6.59
CA ALA A 39 19.02 -1.94 8.00
C ALA A 39 20.45 -2.34 8.41
N ASP A 40 21.18 -3.03 7.54
CA ASP A 40 22.56 -3.44 7.78
C ASP A 40 23.53 -2.26 7.95
N VAL A 41 23.20 -1.10 7.39
CA VAL A 41 23.99 0.12 7.54
C VAL A 41 23.41 1.06 8.59
N GLY A 42 22.52 0.58 9.45
CA GLY A 42 22.05 1.29 10.64
C GLY A 42 20.73 2.03 10.50
N ALA A 43 20.03 1.89 9.38
CA ALA A 43 18.70 2.50 9.25
C ALA A 43 17.67 1.76 10.13
N ASP A 44 16.76 2.54 10.73
CA ASP A 44 15.67 1.99 11.53
C ASP A 44 14.54 1.49 10.62
N VAL A 45 14.78 0.36 9.98
CA VAL A 45 13.87 -0.27 9.04
C VAL A 45 13.66 -1.72 9.44
N HIS A 46 12.42 -2.19 9.33
CA HIS A 46 12.04 -3.56 9.70
C HIS A 46 11.69 -4.35 8.44
N PRO A 47 12.62 -5.16 7.88
CA PRO A 47 12.40 -5.84 6.60
C PRO A 47 11.10 -6.66 6.51
N PRO A 48 10.70 -7.46 7.52
CA PRO A 48 9.42 -8.17 7.44
C PRO A 48 8.21 -7.26 7.35
N ARG A 49 8.23 -6.10 8.02
CA ARG A 49 7.13 -5.13 7.94
C ARG A 49 7.02 -4.50 6.56
N VAL A 50 8.16 -4.15 5.98
CA VAL A 50 8.23 -3.60 4.62
C VAL A 50 7.71 -4.62 3.61
N GLU A 51 8.12 -5.88 3.76
CA GLU A 51 7.64 -6.99 2.93
C GLU A 51 6.12 -7.16 3.02
N ALA A 52 5.57 -7.17 4.23
CA ALA A 52 4.12 -7.30 4.44
C ALA A 52 3.34 -6.18 3.74
N ARG A 53 3.82 -4.94 3.86
CA ARG A 53 3.19 -3.80 3.17
C ARG A 53 3.26 -3.95 1.66
N ALA A 54 4.39 -4.40 1.14
CA ALA A 54 4.56 -4.61 -0.29
C ALA A 54 3.65 -5.71 -0.83
N LEU A 55 3.44 -6.79 -0.07
CA LEU A 55 2.55 -7.89 -0.47
C LEU A 55 1.12 -7.42 -0.77
N VAL A 56 0.64 -6.40 -0.09
CA VAL A 56 -0.75 -5.95 -0.23
C VAL A 56 -0.89 -4.55 -0.82
N HIS A 57 0.21 -3.94 -1.30
CA HIS A 57 0.17 -2.55 -1.76
C HIS A 57 -0.79 -2.31 -2.93
N ASP A 58 -0.98 -3.30 -3.78
CA ASP A 58 -1.87 -3.23 -4.96
C ASP A 58 -3.16 -4.05 -4.77
N ILE A 59 -3.48 -4.45 -3.54
CA ILE A 59 -4.62 -5.35 -3.28
C ILE A 59 -5.96 -4.75 -3.75
N GLY A 60 -6.08 -3.44 -3.85
CA GLY A 60 -7.29 -2.80 -4.35
C GLY A 60 -7.63 -3.17 -5.79
N ARG A 61 -6.69 -3.75 -6.53
CA ARG A 61 -6.94 -4.25 -7.88
C ARG A 61 -7.91 -5.44 -7.93
N PHE A 62 -8.20 -6.06 -6.79
CA PHE A 62 -9.29 -7.05 -6.75
C PHE A 62 -10.64 -6.44 -7.13
N LYS A 63 -10.79 -5.13 -6.94
CA LYS A 63 -12.03 -4.39 -7.20
C LYS A 63 -11.94 -3.53 -8.46
N THR A 64 -10.80 -2.86 -8.68
CA THR A 64 -10.63 -1.95 -9.81
C THR A 64 -9.17 -1.83 -10.22
N HIS A 65 -8.91 -1.72 -11.51
CA HIS A 65 -7.57 -1.44 -12.05
C HIS A 65 -7.33 0.04 -12.32
N GLY A 66 -8.34 0.87 -12.11
CA GLY A 66 -8.27 2.31 -12.35
C GLY A 66 -7.52 3.06 -11.25
N PRO A 67 -7.53 4.40 -11.32
CA PRO A 67 -6.80 5.25 -10.37
C PRO A 67 -7.27 5.12 -8.92
N MET A 68 -8.42 4.50 -8.69
CA MET A 68 -8.98 4.31 -7.35
C MET A 68 -8.49 3.04 -6.64
N HIS A 69 -7.62 2.23 -7.26
CA HIS A 69 -7.21 0.96 -6.64
C HIS A 69 -6.46 1.16 -5.31
N GLY A 70 -5.69 2.23 -5.18
CA GLY A 70 -5.02 2.55 -3.90
C GLY A 70 -6.02 2.80 -2.77
N TRP A 71 -7.05 3.59 -3.05
CA TRP A 71 -8.10 3.86 -2.07
C TRP A 71 -8.92 2.61 -1.75
N SER A 72 -9.26 1.82 -2.76
CA SER A 72 -9.97 0.55 -2.58
C SER A 72 -9.19 -0.43 -1.70
N GLY A 73 -7.87 -0.50 -1.88
CA GLY A 73 -7.00 -1.31 -1.04
C GLY A 73 -6.98 -0.83 0.41
N TYR A 74 -6.88 0.47 0.63
CA TYR A 74 -6.96 1.05 1.97
C TYR A 74 -8.28 0.69 2.67
N LEU A 75 -9.39 0.87 1.99
CA LEU A 75 -10.71 0.57 2.56
C LEU A 75 -10.85 -0.92 2.91
N LEU A 76 -10.36 -1.81 2.06
CA LEU A 76 -10.37 -3.24 2.34
C LEU A 76 -9.57 -3.56 3.59
N LEU A 77 -8.33 -3.12 3.65
CA LEU A 77 -7.43 -3.42 4.79
C LEU A 77 -7.92 -2.77 6.08
N LYS A 78 -8.48 -1.57 6.01
CA LYS A 78 -9.11 -0.93 7.16
C LYS A 78 -10.28 -1.78 7.69
N ARG A 79 -11.14 -2.26 6.80
CA ARG A 79 -12.27 -3.12 7.17
C ARG A 79 -11.82 -4.43 7.80
N LEU A 80 -10.67 -4.96 7.36
CA LEU A 80 -10.08 -6.16 7.94
C LEU A 80 -9.32 -5.90 9.25
N GLY A 81 -9.30 -4.66 9.75
CA GLY A 81 -8.65 -4.31 11.00
C GLY A 81 -7.18 -3.89 10.86
N HIS A 82 -6.71 -3.59 9.66
CA HIS A 82 -5.32 -3.24 9.36
C HIS A 82 -5.18 -1.88 8.66
N PRO A 83 -5.64 -0.77 9.29
CA PRO A 83 -5.59 0.55 8.65
C PRO A 83 -4.15 1.04 8.37
N ALA A 84 -3.21 0.73 9.27
CA ALA A 84 -1.80 1.12 9.06
C ALA A 84 -1.22 0.43 7.83
N LEU A 85 -1.54 -0.85 7.62
CA LEU A 85 -1.14 -1.58 6.43
C LEU A 85 -1.78 -1.00 5.17
N GLY A 86 -3.04 -0.59 5.28
CA GLY A 86 -3.79 0.03 4.17
C GLY A 86 -3.22 1.36 3.72
N ARG A 87 -2.54 2.10 4.60
CA ARG A 87 -1.88 3.36 4.23
C ARG A 87 -0.84 3.15 3.12
N GLY A 88 -0.19 2.00 3.08
CA GLY A 88 0.72 1.64 1.99
C GLY A 88 0.07 1.64 0.62
N CYS A 89 -1.21 1.27 0.55
CA CYS A 89 -1.98 1.33 -0.70
C CYS A 89 -2.17 2.77 -1.18
N ILE A 90 -2.33 3.71 -0.26
CA ILE A 90 -2.47 5.13 -0.61
C ILE A 90 -1.10 5.72 -0.99
N THR A 91 -0.08 5.46 -0.19
CA THR A 91 1.23 6.10 -0.37
C THR A 91 1.92 5.71 -1.66
N HIS A 92 1.76 4.47 -2.14
CA HIS A 92 2.34 4.08 -3.42
C HIS A 92 1.68 4.80 -4.60
N TRP A 93 0.45 5.26 -4.42
CA TRP A 93 -0.31 6.03 -5.41
C TRP A 93 0.01 7.54 -5.30
N THR A 94 0.00 8.12 -4.11
CA THR A 94 0.30 9.54 -3.91
C THR A 94 1.78 9.86 -4.13
N LYS A 95 2.67 8.91 -3.85
CA LYS A 95 4.13 9.03 -4.06
C LYS A 95 4.73 10.26 -3.40
N GLY A 96 4.22 10.62 -2.21
CA GLY A 96 4.70 11.78 -1.48
C GLY A 96 4.24 13.13 -2.03
N ARG A 97 3.37 13.17 -3.04
CA ARG A 97 2.85 14.42 -3.59
C ARG A 97 1.93 15.10 -2.57
N PRO A 98 1.99 16.44 -2.41
CA PRO A 98 1.10 17.14 -1.50
C PRO A 98 -0.34 17.16 -2.00
N ALA A 99 -1.29 17.42 -1.07
CA ALA A 99 -2.71 17.44 -1.38
C ALA A 99 -3.08 18.42 -2.50
N GLU A 100 -2.43 19.58 -2.54
CA GLU A 100 -2.68 20.60 -3.54
C GLU A 100 -2.35 20.10 -4.95
N GLU A 101 -1.26 19.37 -5.10
CA GLU A 101 -0.86 18.80 -6.38
C GLU A 101 -1.85 17.73 -6.84
N MET A 102 -2.30 16.88 -5.94
CA MET A 102 -3.30 15.86 -6.25
C MET A 102 -4.66 16.47 -6.59
N ALA A 103 -5.06 17.52 -5.88
CA ALA A 103 -6.32 18.21 -6.12
C ALA A 103 -6.34 18.99 -7.44
N ALA A 104 -5.18 19.33 -7.98
CA ALA A 104 -5.08 20.00 -9.29
C ALA A 104 -5.47 19.08 -10.46
N SER A 105 -5.47 17.76 -10.26
CA SER A 105 -5.89 16.81 -11.29
C SER A 105 -7.41 16.82 -11.44
N PRO A 106 -7.95 16.93 -12.70
CA PRO A 106 -9.39 16.85 -12.91
C PRO A 106 -9.97 15.46 -12.64
N ALA A 107 -9.13 14.45 -12.46
CA ALA A 107 -9.56 13.07 -12.20
C ALA A 107 -10.14 12.88 -10.79
N PHE A 108 -9.85 13.79 -9.85
CA PHE A 108 -10.23 13.64 -8.45
C PHE A 108 -10.93 14.89 -7.93
N SER A 109 -12.04 14.70 -7.20
CA SER A 109 -12.70 15.81 -6.52
C SER A 109 -11.86 16.29 -5.33
N GLU A 110 -12.00 17.55 -4.96
CA GLU A 110 -11.33 18.14 -3.82
C GLU A 110 -11.71 17.41 -2.52
N SER A 111 -12.99 17.09 -2.34
CA SER A 111 -13.47 16.36 -1.15
C SER A 111 -12.88 14.95 -1.05
N PHE A 112 -12.67 14.28 -2.18
CA PHE A 112 -12.01 12.97 -2.19
C PHE A 112 -10.55 13.08 -1.76
N ILE A 113 -9.82 14.07 -2.27
CA ILE A 113 -8.42 14.30 -1.88
C ILE A 113 -8.33 14.61 -0.37
N GLU A 114 -9.25 15.41 0.17
CA GLU A 114 -9.32 15.65 1.61
C GLU A 114 -9.45 14.36 2.42
N LYS A 115 -10.31 13.42 1.99
CA LYS A 115 -10.47 12.12 2.64
C LYS A 115 -9.19 11.29 2.61
N VAL A 116 -8.50 11.29 1.47
CA VAL A 116 -7.24 10.54 1.31
C VAL A 116 -6.19 11.06 2.28
N TYR A 117 -5.98 12.37 2.33
CA TYR A 117 -4.95 12.95 3.20
C TYR A 117 -5.34 12.91 4.67
N ALA A 118 -6.63 12.93 5.01
CA ALA A 118 -7.09 12.67 6.38
C ALA A 118 -6.76 11.25 6.83
N ALA A 119 -6.84 10.28 5.94
CA ALA A 119 -6.47 8.89 6.23
C ALA A 119 -4.96 8.71 6.47
N LEU A 120 -4.13 9.64 5.95
CA LEU A 120 -2.69 9.65 6.15
C LEU A 120 -2.25 10.48 7.36
N ASP A 121 -3.16 11.10 8.10
CA ASP A 121 -2.84 11.96 9.24
C ASP A 121 -3.15 11.23 10.56
N PRO A 122 -2.23 11.14 11.54
CA PRO A 122 -0.82 11.53 11.41
C PRO A 122 -0.07 10.62 10.44
N PRO A 123 0.92 11.15 9.70
CA PRO A 123 1.67 10.33 8.77
C PRO A 123 2.46 9.27 9.54
N ASP A 124 2.31 8.03 9.12
CA ASP A 124 3.07 6.90 9.65
C ASP A 124 4.20 6.56 8.68
N TRP A 125 5.38 7.03 8.98
CA TRP A 125 6.59 6.79 8.19
C TRP A 125 7.42 5.65 8.76
N THR A 126 6.85 4.82 9.64
CA THR A 126 7.54 3.65 10.20
C THR A 126 7.70 2.56 9.13
N LEU A 127 8.93 2.16 8.87
CA LEU A 127 9.28 1.15 7.85
C LEU A 127 9.79 -0.15 8.47
#